data_e4137226a35ac348ac97dbf1e1889372
#
_entry.id   e4137226a35ac348ac97dbf1e1889372
#
_cell.length_a   1.000
_cell.length_b   1.000
_cell.length_c   1.000
_cell.angle_alpha   90.00
_cell.angle_beta   90.00
_cell.angle_gamma   90.00
#
_symmetry.space_group_name_H-M   'P 1'
#
loop_
_entity.id
_entity.type
_entity.pdbx_description
1 polymer ?
#
loop_
_entity_poly.entity_id
_entity_poly.type
_entity_poly.pdbx_seq_one_letter_code
_entity_poly.pdbx_strand_id
1 'polypeptide(L)'
;DALPILTCNNTAEPFKNADLRRGISLAINREAICKTIFKGTRTPADGIVPPGIDGYKEGAWEFCAYDVDKANEYLDKVAPAGANGDRGINVTLSYNQDGGHKEIMESIIGDLAKVGVTAVSETPEWSALLEQYQNFDYQFGRLGWIADYPIMDNFLYPLFHSDSLGGDNRSGYNNPEFDAKVDEARTTVDDKERVAKMQEAD
;
A
#
# COMPACT_ATOMS: atom_id res chain seq x y z
N ASP A 1 -3.71 2.77 -16.64
CA ASP A 1 -4.83 2.57 -15.72
C ASP A 1 -4.43 2.98 -14.31
N ALA A 2 -5.36 3.59 -13.58
CA ALA A 2 -5.09 3.99 -12.20
C ALA A 2 -4.85 2.77 -11.32
N LEU A 3 -3.73 2.73 -10.63
CA LEU A 3 -3.46 1.76 -9.59
C LEU A 3 -4.11 2.24 -8.29
N PRO A 4 -5.15 1.58 -7.75
CA PRO A 4 -5.62 1.88 -6.42
C PRO A 4 -4.58 1.37 -5.42
N ILE A 5 -4.00 2.29 -4.67
CA ILE A 5 -2.99 2.03 -3.65
C ILE A 5 -3.65 2.20 -2.29
N LEU A 6 -3.38 1.27 -1.37
CA LEU A 6 -3.63 1.48 0.04
C LEU A 6 -2.35 1.99 0.68
N THR A 7 -2.40 3.20 1.20
CA THR A 7 -1.27 3.84 1.83
C THR A 7 -1.41 3.82 3.35
N CYS A 8 -0.34 3.42 4.04
CA CYS A 8 -0.21 3.51 5.50
C CYS A 8 0.60 4.75 5.83
N ASN A 9 0.13 5.54 6.78
CA ASN A 9 0.91 6.66 7.29
C ASN A 9 2.02 6.15 8.23
N ASN A 10 3.24 6.10 7.71
CA ASN A 10 4.40 5.60 8.47
C ASN A 10 4.82 6.53 9.62
N THR A 11 4.25 7.73 9.70
CA THR A 11 4.57 8.71 10.75
C THR A 11 3.60 8.68 11.93
N ALA A 12 2.46 7.98 11.80
CA ALA A 12 1.39 7.91 12.80
C ALA A 12 1.23 6.51 13.40
N GLU A 13 0.83 6.45 14.66
CA GLU A 13 0.41 5.20 15.29
C GLU A 13 -0.97 4.76 14.76
N PRO A 14 -1.21 3.46 14.60
CA PRO A 14 -0.29 2.34 14.91
C PRO A 14 0.63 1.96 13.74
N PHE A 15 0.58 2.67 12.61
CA PHE A 15 1.25 2.32 11.35
C PHE A 15 2.77 2.60 11.31
N LYS A 16 3.36 3.21 12.34
CA LYS A 16 4.82 3.21 12.51
C LYS A 16 5.40 1.81 12.60
N ASN A 17 4.64 0.87 13.13
CA ASN A 17 5.07 -0.52 13.28
C ASN A 17 5.02 -1.25 11.92
N ALA A 18 6.19 -1.69 11.44
CA ALA A 18 6.30 -2.39 10.16
C ALA A 18 5.60 -3.77 10.18
N ASP A 19 5.61 -4.49 11.31
CA ASP A 19 4.94 -5.78 11.41
C ASP A 19 3.42 -5.63 11.34
N LEU A 20 2.86 -4.53 11.84
CA LEU A 20 1.45 -4.21 11.63
C LEU A 20 1.13 -4.03 10.13
N ARG A 21 1.92 -3.24 9.42
CA ARG A 21 1.71 -2.98 7.99
C ARG A 21 1.81 -4.28 7.17
N ARG A 22 2.78 -5.14 7.47
CA ARG A 22 2.96 -6.46 6.84
C ARG A 22 1.77 -7.37 7.10
N GLY A 23 1.35 -7.46 8.36
CA GLY A 23 0.20 -8.27 8.76
C GLY A 23 -1.10 -7.81 8.09
N ILE A 24 -1.36 -6.51 8.05
CA ILE A 24 -2.52 -5.93 7.35
C ILE A 24 -2.45 -6.24 5.85
N SER A 25 -1.29 -6.10 5.21
CA SER A 25 -1.15 -6.38 3.79
C SER A 25 -1.43 -7.85 3.45
N LEU A 26 -0.90 -8.79 4.22
CA LEU A 26 -1.13 -10.23 4.06
C LEU A 26 -2.59 -10.65 4.34
N ALA A 27 -3.32 -9.89 5.15
CA ALA A 27 -4.73 -10.17 5.46
C ALA A 27 -5.69 -9.79 4.34
N ILE A 28 -5.31 -8.94 3.39
CA ILE A 28 -6.18 -8.43 2.33
C ILE A 28 -6.23 -9.40 1.15
N ASN A 29 -7.42 -9.92 0.85
CA ASN A 29 -7.65 -10.82 -0.27
C ASN A 29 -7.88 -10.06 -1.60
N ARG A 30 -6.78 -9.64 -2.23
CA ARG A 30 -6.79 -8.88 -3.48
C ARG A 30 -7.42 -9.64 -4.63
N GLU A 31 -7.23 -10.97 -4.69
CA GLU A 31 -7.83 -11.83 -5.73
C GLU A 31 -9.36 -11.85 -5.60
N ALA A 32 -9.88 -11.99 -4.38
CA ALA A 32 -11.33 -11.96 -4.15
C ALA A 32 -11.92 -10.61 -4.58
N ILE A 33 -11.28 -9.49 -4.25
CA ILE A 33 -11.69 -8.15 -4.67
C ILE A 33 -11.72 -8.05 -6.20
N CYS A 34 -10.65 -8.46 -6.88
CA CYS A 34 -10.57 -8.43 -8.33
C CYS A 34 -11.63 -9.32 -8.99
N LYS A 35 -11.91 -10.49 -8.43
CA LYS A 35 -12.88 -11.44 -8.96
C LYS A 35 -14.33 -11.00 -8.71
N THR A 36 -14.66 -10.54 -7.51
CA THR A 36 -16.05 -10.27 -7.11
C THR A 36 -16.51 -8.87 -7.49
N ILE A 37 -15.71 -7.85 -7.17
CA ILE A 37 -16.06 -6.44 -7.40
C ILE A 37 -15.75 -6.04 -8.84
N PHE A 38 -14.56 -6.38 -9.32
CA PHE A 38 -14.13 -6.05 -10.68
C PHE A 38 -14.46 -7.11 -11.74
N LYS A 39 -15.13 -8.21 -11.34
CA LYS A 39 -15.57 -9.30 -12.26
C LYS A 39 -14.42 -9.84 -13.14
N GLY A 40 -13.20 -9.87 -12.60
CA GLY A 40 -12.01 -10.35 -13.29
C GLY A 40 -11.41 -9.37 -14.32
N THR A 41 -11.87 -8.13 -14.37
CA THR A 41 -11.32 -7.09 -15.29
C THR A 41 -10.05 -6.42 -14.76
N ARG A 42 -9.62 -6.77 -13.56
CA ARG A 42 -8.42 -6.25 -12.89
C ARG A 42 -7.54 -7.39 -12.43
N THR A 43 -6.24 -7.16 -12.43
CA THR A 43 -5.23 -8.09 -11.90
C THR A 43 -4.77 -7.60 -10.52
N PRO A 44 -4.66 -8.48 -9.51
CA PRO A 44 -4.04 -8.11 -8.24
C PRO A 44 -2.61 -7.63 -8.44
N ALA A 45 -2.22 -6.59 -7.73
CA ALA A 45 -0.82 -6.16 -7.71
C ALA A 45 -0.02 -7.04 -6.73
N ASP A 46 1.21 -7.32 -7.07
CA ASP A 46 2.18 -8.11 -6.33
C ASP A 46 3.51 -7.37 -6.09
N GLY A 47 3.51 -6.06 -6.29
CA GLY A 47 4.57 -5.10 -6.04
C GLY A 47 4.05 -3.67 -6.18
N ILE A 48 4.94 -2.71 -6.11
CA ILE A 48 4.62 -1.30 -6.32
C ILE A 48 4.48 -1.00 -7.81
N VAL A 49 5.33 -1.61 -8.62
CA VAL A 49 5.31 -1.44 -10.07
C VAL A 49 4.24 -2.37 -10.68
N PRO A 50 3.23 -1.85 -11.39
CA PRO A 50 2.15 -2.68 -11.92
C PRO A 50 2.54 -3.43 -13.20
N PRO A 51 1.81 -4.52 -13.55
CA PRO A 51 1.94 -5.18 -14.84
C PRO A 51 1.76 -4.21 -16.01
N GLY A 52 2.58 -4.36 -17.05
CA GLY A 52 2.57 -3.52 -18.26
C GLY A 52 3.53 -2.33 -18.20
N ILE A 53 4.22 -2.13 -17.10
CA ILE A 53 5.36 -1.20 -16.99
C ILE A 53 6.63 -1.98 -17.33
N ASP A 54 7.52 -1.35 -18.11
CA ASP A 54 8.83 -1.96 -18.41
C ASP A 54 9.62 -2.17 -17.12
N GLY A 55 10.13 -3.39 -16.95
CA GLY A 55 10.80 -3.83 -15.73
C GLY A 55 9.89 -4.42 -14.66
N TYR A 56 8.55 -4.50 -14.87
CA TYR A 56 7.67 -5.21 -13.96
C TYR A 56 8.22 -6.61 -13.62
N LYS A 57 8.17 -6.97 -12.36
CA LYS A 57 8.59 -8.27 -11.85
C LYS A 57 7.46 -8.92 -11.06
N GLU A 58 7.01 -10.08 -11.53
CA GLU A 58 6.00 -10.85 -10.81
C GLU A 58 6.50 -11.29 -9.44
N GLY A 59 5.66 -11.14 -8.42
CA GLY A 59 6.00 -11.52 -7.05
C GLY A 59 7.10 -10.68 -6.41
N ALA A 60 7.26 -9.42 -6.83
CA ALA A 60 8.29 -8.53 -6.31
C ALA A 60 8.17 -8.34 -4.79
N TRP A 61 6.94 -8.32 -4.26
CA TRP A 61 6.70 -8.11 -2.84
C TRP A 61 5.88 -9.23 -2.20
N GLU A 62 6.52 -10.04 -1.36
CA GLU A 62 5.90 -11.19 -0.70
C GLU A 62 4.67 -10.85 0.17
N PHE A 63 4.60 -9.62 0.69
CA PHE A 63 3.48 -9.16 1.52
C PHE A 63 2.23 -8.80 0.72
N CYS A 64 2.25 -8.86 -0.61
CA CYS A 64 1.05 -8.76 -1.44
C CYS A 64 0.25 -10.07 -1.52
N ALA A 65 0.83 -11.20 -1.16
CA ALA A 65 0.13 -12.48 -1.07
C ALA A 65 -0.99 -12.43 -0.01
N TYR A 66 -2.07 -13.17 -0.25
CA TYR A 66 -3.10 -13.38 0.77
C TYR A 66 -2.74 -14.61 1.60
N ASP A 67 -2.37 -14.37 2.85
CA ASP A 67 -1.95 -15.41 3.79
C ASP A 67 -2.35 -15.03 5.21
N VAL A 68 -3.49 -15.56 5.65
CA VAL A 68 -4.07 -15.26 6.98
C VAL A 68 -3.20 -15.77 8.12
N ASP A 69 -2.56 -16.92 7.95
CA ASP A 69 -1.71 -17.51 9.00
C ASP A 69 -0.46 -16.64 9.20
N LYS A 70 0.21 -16.28 8.10
CA LYS A 70 1.35 -15.36 8.12
C LYS A 70 0.97 -13.95 8.59
N ALA A 71 -0.24 -13.47 8.22
CA ALA A 71 -0.77 -12.21 8.74
C ALA A 71 -0.88 -12.24 10.26
N ASN A 72 -1.43 -13.33 10.83
CA ASN A 72 -1.53 -13.51 12.28
C ASN A 72 -0.15 -13.55 12.95
N GLU A 73 0.84 -14.24 12.37
CA GLU A 73 2.21 -14.25 12.90
C GLU A 73 2.82 -12.85 13.05
N TYR A 74 2.59 -11.99 12.07
CA TYR A 74 3.05 -10.58 12.13
C TYR A 74 2.25 -9.77 13.14
N LEU A 75 0.92 -9.92 13.15
CA LEU A 75 0.04 -9.19 14.06
C LEU A 75 0.23 -9.60 15.52
N ASP A 76 0.58 -10.87 15.79
CA ASP A 76 0.89 -11.37 17.15
C ASP A 76 2.11 -10.70 17.76
N LYS A 77 3.06 -10.25 16.94
CA LYS A 77 4.22 -9.45 17.41
C LYS A 77 3.82 -8.05 17.87
N VAL A 78 2.70 -7.54 17.35
CA VAL A 78 2.17 -6.21 17.69
C VAL A 78 1.20 -6.29 18.85
N ALA A 79 0.18 -7.14 18.72
CA ALA A 79 -0.86 -7.40 19.72
C ALA A 79 -1.43 -8.80 19.53
N PRO A 80 -1.13 -9.75 20.41
CA PRO A 80 -1.72 -11.08 20.39
C PRO A 80 -3.25 -11.01 20.46
N ALA A 81 -3.93 -11.88 19.71
CA ALA A 81 -5.38 -11.96 19.74
C ALA A 81 -5.88 -12.43 21.12
N GLY A 82 -6.88 -11.75 21.64
CA GLY A 82 -7.59 -12.16 22.84
C GLY A 82 -8.45 -13.42 22.62
N ALA A 83 -9.08 -13.92 23.68
CA ALA A 83 -9.90 -15.14 23.63
C ALA A 83 -11.10 -15.05 22.65
N ASN A 84 -11.56 -13.84 22.35
CA ASN A 84 -12.61 -13.55 21.37
C ASN A 84 -12.08 -13.28 19.95
N GLY A 85 -10.76 -13.39 19.74
CA GLY A 85 -10.10 -13.10 18.48
C GLY A 85 -9.77 -11.62 18.24
N ASP A 86 -10.23 -10.71 19.10
CA ASP A 86 -9.93 -9.28 18.99
C ASP A 86 -8.52 -8.97 19.49
N ARG A 87 -7.81 -8.11 18.77
CA ARG A 87 -6.45 -7.65 19.11
C ARG A 87 -6.41 -6.29 19.80
N GLY A 88 -7.56 -5.62 19.90
CA GLY A 88 -7.61 -4.21 20.36
C GLY A 88 -6.94 -3.22 19.40
N ILE A 89 -6.60 -3.65 18.18
CA ILE A 89 -6.07 -2.79 17.13
C ILE A 89 -7.24 -2.12 16.42
N ASN A 90 -7.34 -0.79 16.55
CA ASN A 90 -8.38 -0.01 15.89
C ASN A 90 -7.71 0.95 14.89
N VAL A 91 -8.18 0.96 13.65
CA VAL A 91 -7.65 1.80 12.59
C VAL A 91 -8.75 2.52 11.83
N THR A 92 -8.47 3.73 11.36
CA THR A 92 -9.35 4.50 10.47
C THR A 92 -8.87 4.32 9.04
N LEU A 93 -9.79 3.88 8.16
CA LEU A 93 -9.57 3.73 6.72
C LEU A 93 -10.24 4.88 5.98
N SER A 94 -9.42 5.81 5.49
CA SER A 94 -9.89 7.02 4.81
C SER A 94 -9.92 6.83 3.29
N TYR A 95 -11.02 7.24 2.66
CA TYR A 95 -11.16 7.27 1.20
C TYR A 95 -12.19 8.32 0.78
N ASN A 96 -12.08 8.85 -0.44
CA ASN A 96 -13.07 9.83 -0.91
C ASN A 96 -14.46 9.19 -1.11
N GLN A 97 -15.48 9.95 -0.78
CA GLN A 97 -16.88 9.52 -0.84
C GLN A 97 -17.28 9.11 -2.27
N ASP A 98 -16.80 9.85 -3.27
CA ASP A 98 -17.07 9.60 -4.68
C ASP A 98 -16.08 8.61 -5.29
N GLY A 99 -16.42 8.00 -6.43
CA GLY A 99 -15.49 7.18 -7.22
C GLY A 99 -15.64 5.67 -7.06
N GLY A 100 -16.70 5.18 -6.41
CA GLY A 100 -17.03 3.74 -6.36
C GLY A 100 -16.08 2.90 -5.49
N HIS A 101 -15.43 3.51 -4.50
CA HIS A 101 -14.44 2.83 -3.64
C HIS A 101 -15.05 2.06 -2.47
N LYS A 102 -16.31 2.34 -2.12
CA LYS A 102 -16.97 1.82 -0.92
C LYS A 102 -16.93 0.28 -0.83
N GLU A 103 -17.33 -0.41 -1.89
CA GLU A 103 -17.38 -1.88 -1.89
C GLU A 103 -16.00 -2.51 -1.68
N ILE A 104 -14.95 -1.89 -2.25
CA ILE A 104 -13.57 -2.35 -2.07
C ILE A 104 -13.16 -2.17 -0.62
N MET A 105 -13.43 -1.01 -0.03
CA MET A 105 -13.04 -0.69 1.34
C MET A 105 -13.82 -1.54 2.36
N GLU A 106 -15.10 -1.79 2.13
CA GLU A 106 -15.91 -2.71 2.93
C GLU A 106 -15.36 -4.15 2.88
N SER A 107 -14.89 -4.61 1.71
CA SER A 107 -14.23 -5.91 1.58
C SER A 107 -12.94 -5.98 2.42
N ILE A 108 -12.12 -4.93 2.35
CA ILE A 108 -10.87 -4.82 3.14
C ILE A 108 -11.17 -4.81 4.63
N ILE A 109 -12.16 -4.03 5.08
CA ILE A 109 -12.59 -4.00 6.48
C ILE A 109 -13.01 -5.39 6.95
N GLY A 110 -13.76 -6.12 6.09
CA GLY A 110 -14.16 -7.50 6.36
C GLY A 110 -12.97 -8.46 6.47
N ASP A 111 -11.95 -8.29 5.63
CA ASP A 111 -10.73 -9.10 5.70
C ASP A 111 -9.91 -8.80 6.98
N LEU A 112 -9.79 -7.54 7.36
CA LEU A 112 -9.10 -7.12 8.58
C LEU A 112 -9.80 -7.65 9.85
N ALA A 113 -11.13 -7.67 9.84
CA ALA A 113 -11.91 -8.24 10.95
C ALA A 113 -11.61 -9.74 11.19
N LYS A 114 -11.32 -10.52 10.14
CA LYS A 114 -10.96 -11.94 10.24
C LYS A 114 -9.67 -12.19 11.02
N VAL A 115 -8.79 -11.20 11.03
CA VAL A 115 -7.51 -11.25 11.77
C VAL A 115 -7.54 -10.41 13.06
N GLY A 116 -8.73 -10.03 13.54
CA GLY A 116 -8.90 -9.33 14.80
C GLY A 116 -8.52 -7.84 14.79
N VAL A 117 -8.44 -7.22 13.62
CA VAL A 117 -8.22 -5.78 13.47
C VAL A 117 -9.54 -5.09 13.15
N THR A 118 -9.91 -4.12 13.97
CA THR A 118 -11.12 -3.31 13.75
C THR A 118 -10.79 -2.10 12.90
N ALA A 119 -11.37 -2.03 11.71
CA ALA A 119 -11.22 -0.87 10.83
C ALA A 119 -12.58 -0.15 10.67
N VAL A 120 -12.56 1.18 10.73
CA VAL A 120 -13.73 2.03 10.50
C VAL A 120 -13.48 2.96 9.33
N SER A 121 -14.52 3.19 8.51
CA SER A 121 -14.41 4.08 7.35
C SER A 121 -14.52 5.54 7.76
N GLU A 122 -13.68 6.37 7.15
CA GLU A 122 -13.81 7.82 7.07
C GLU A 122 -13.90 8.23 5.60
N THR A 123 -14.93 9.01 5.25
CA THR A 123 -15.24 9.32 3.83
C THR A 123 -15.37 10.82 3.59
N PRO A 124 -14.28 11.58 3.72
CA PRO A 124 -14.28 13.01 3.43
C PRO A 124 -14.46 13.30 1.93
N GLU A 125 -14.77 14.54 1.62
CA GLU A 125 -14.68 15.08 0.25
C GLU A 125 -13.22 14.99 -0.26
N TRP A 126 -13.07 14.89 -1.59
CA TRP A 126 -11.75 14.66 -2.21
C TRP A 126 -10.69 15.71 -1.80
N SER A 127 -11.05 16.99 -1.78
CA SER A 127 -10.12 18.07 -1.39
C SER A 127 -9.67 17.94 0.06
N ALA A 128 -10.57 17.61 0.98
CA ALA A 128 -10.26 17.41 2.38
C ALA A 128 -9.40 16.16 2.59
N LEU A 129 -9.66 15.08 1.85
CA LEU A 129 -8.84 13.87 1.88
C LEU A 129 -7.39 14.14 1.43
N LEU A 130 -7.22 14.93 0.35
CA LEU A 130 -5.89 15.30 -0.12
C LEU A 130 -5.13 16.16 0.89
N GLU A 131 -5.82 17.07 1.57
CA GLU A 131 -5.24 17.88 2.64
C GLU A 131 -4.81 17.02 3.83
N GLN A 132 -5.64 16.07 4.28
CA GLN A 132 -5.28 15.10 5.31
C GLN A 132 -4.02 14.31 4.93
N TYR A 133 -3.92 13.82 3.69
CA TYR A 133 -2.75 13.08 3.22
C TYR A 133 -1.50 13.96 3.15
N GLN A 134 -1.63 15.18 2.70
CA GLN A 134 -0.52 16.12 2.60
C GLN A 134 0.05 16.50 3.98
N ASN A 135 -0.84 16.60 4.98
CA ASN A 135 -0.47 16.95 6.35
C ASN A 135 -0.15 15.72 7.22
N PHE A 136 -0.19 14.50 6.64
CA PHE A 136 -0.08 13.22 7.37
C PHE A 136 -1.10 13.07 8.51
N ASP A 137 -2.29 13.67 8.36
CA ASP A 137 -3.40 13.60 9.31
C ASP A 137 -4.38 12.49 8.93
N TYR A 138 -3.88 11.28 8.81
CA TYR A 138 -4.62 10.06 8.54
C TYR A 138 -3.84 8.86 9.07
N GLN A 139 -4.46 7.69 9.15
CA GLN A 139 -3.78 6.45 9.55
C GLN A 139 -3.54 5.52 8.36
N PHE A 140 -4.62 5.12 7.70
CA PHE A 140 -4.63 4.18 6.60
C PHE A 140 -5.62 4.68 5.57
N GLY A 141 -5.27 4.66 4.30
CA GLY A 141 -6.15 5.28 3.32
C GLY A 141 -5.96 4.80 1.90
N ARG A 142 -6.95 5.13 1.08
CA ARG A 142 -6.94 4.86 -0.35
C ARG A 142 -6.42 6.06 -1.11
N LEU A 143 -5.42 5.84 -1.93
CA LEU A 143 -4.95 6.78 -2.93
C LEU A 143 -4.87 6.06 -4.28
N GLY A 144 -4.70 6.77 -5.38
CA GLY A 144 -4.46 6.20 -6.70
C GLY A 144 -3.29 6.89 -7.36
N TRP A 145 -2.60 6.16 -8.23
CA TRP A 145 -1.55 6.72 -9.07
C TRP A 145 -1.80 6.38 -10.54
N ILE A 146 -1.64 7.36 -11.40
CA ILE A 146 -1.64 7.19 -12.84
C ILE A 146 -0.25 7.60 -13.30
N ALA A 147 0.46 6.70 -13.97
CA ALA A 147 1.80 7.00 -14.45
C ALA A 147 1.78 8.09 -15.53
N ASP A 148 2.62 9.10 -15.38
CA ASP A 148 2.86 10.13 -16.40
C ASP A 148 3.67 9.55 -17.57
N TYR A 149 4.52 8.58 -17.29
CA TYR A 149 5.34 7.85 -18.26
C TYR A 149 5.56 6.39 -17.78
N PRO A 150 5.63 5.41 -18.71
CA PRO A 150 5.50 4.00 -18.37
C PRO A 150 6.85 3.36 -17.99
N ILE A 151 7.53 3.87 -16.98
CA ILE A 151 8.74 3.27 -16.41
C ILE A 151 8.64 3.15 -14.88
N MET A 152 9.42 2.26 -14.29
CA MET A 152 9.44 1.96 -12.86
C MET A 152 9.67 3.20 -11.99
N ASP A 153 10.54 4.11 -12.43
CA ASP A 153 10.87 5.36 -11.73
C ASP A 153 9.63 6.16 -11.35
N ASN A 154 8.62 6.21 -12.23
CA ASN A 154 7.39 6.96 -11.99
C ASN A 154 6.51 6.41 -10.85
N PHE A 155 6.78 5.21 -10.39
CA PHE A 155 6.13 4.60 -9.23
C PHE A 155 7.02 4.66 -7.98
N LEU A 156 8.31 4.42 -8.12
CA LEU A 156 9.23 4.30 -6.99
C LEU A 156 9.62 5.67 -6.43
N TYR A 157 10.09 6.59 -7.28
CA TYR A 157 10.60 7.87 -6.82
C TYR A 157 9.50 8.81 -6.27
N PRO A 158 8.44 9.17 -7.02
CA PRO A 158 7.46 10.12 -6.52
C PRO A 158 6.68 9.60 -5.32
N LEU A 159 6.40 8.28 -5.23
CA LEU A 159 5.55 7.74 -4.20
C LEU A 159 6.29 7.35 -2.91
N PHE A 160 7.59 7.05 -2.97
CA PHE A 160 8.31 6.47 -1.83
C PHE A 160 9.67 7.10 -1.52
N HIS A 161 10.31 7.80 -2.47
CA HIS A 161 11.58 8.47 -2.19
C HIS A 161 11.40 9.60 -1.15
N SER A 162 12.37 9.77 -0.25
CA SER A 162 12.27 10.77 0.82
C SER A 162 12.24 12.21 0.31
N ASP A 163 12.88 12.52 -0.83
CA ASP A 163 12.82 13.84 -1.46
C ASP A 163 11.39 14.21 -1.93
N SER A 164 10.50 13.23 -2.07
CA SER A 164 9.10 13.42 -2.45
C SER A 164 8.15 13.62 -1.25
N LEU A 165 8.69 13.66 -0.03
CA LEU A 165 7.90 13.92 1.18
C LEU A 165 7.24 15.32 1.11
N GLY A 166 5.94 15.37 1.44
CA GLY A 166 5.14 16.59 1.32
C GLY A 166 4.65 16.88 -0.11
N GLY A 167 5.12 16.09 -1.10
CA GLY A 167 4.61 16.02 -2.45
C GLY A 167 3.73 14.78 -2.63
N ASP A 168 4.17 13.85 -3.51
CA ASP A 168 3.42 12.63 -3.82
C ASP A 168 3.73 11.47 -2.86
N ASN A 169 4.85 11.48 -2.15
CA ASN A 169 5.10 10.57 -1.04
C ASN A 169 4.23 10.97 0.17
N ARG A 170 3.00 10.53 0.14
CA ARG A 170 2.00 10.78 1.18
C ARG A 170 1.97 9.70 2.25
N SER A 171 2.77 8.65 2.08
CA SER A 171 2.93 7.60 3.08
C SER A 171 3.84 7.96 4.25
N GLY A 172 4.65 9.00 4.10
CA GLY A 172 5.71 9.33 5.06
C GLY A 172 6.83 8.28 5.09
N TYR A 173 6.92 7.43 4.06
CA TYR A 173 7.99 6.45 3.94
C TYR A 173 9.32 7.18 3.75
N ASN A 174 10.30 6.81 4.56
CA ASN A 174 11.64 7.39 4.55
C ASN A 174 12.64 6.28 4.88
N ASN A 175 13.30 5.77 3.87
CA ASN A 175 14.29 4.69 4.01
C ASN A 175 15.53 5.02 3.18
N PRO A 176 16.67 5.37 3.81
CA PRO A 176 17.89 5.71 3.11
C PRO A 176 18.46 4.60 2.20
N GLU A 177 18.18 3.32 2.50
CA GLU A 177 18.61 2.21 1.65
C GLU A 177 17.80 2.15 0.36
N PHE A 178 16.48 2.39 0.45
CA PHE A 178 15.61 2.52 -0.70
C PHE A 178 16.00 3.72 -1.56
N ASP A 179 16.17 4.89 -0.93
CA ASP A 179 16.54 6.13 -1.62
C ASP A 179 17.85 5.94 -2.41
N ALA A 180 18.86 5.36 -1.76
CA ALA A 180 20.16 5.13 -2.40
C ALA A 180 20.06 4.19 -3.62
N LYS A 181 19.23 3.15 -3.55
CA LYS A 181 18.99 2.23 -4.69
C LYS A 181 18.30 2.92 -5.85
N VAL A 182 17.28 3.71 -5.56
CA VAL A 182 16.54 4.46 -6.58
C VAL A 182 17.44 5.51 -7.23
N ASP A 183 18.23 6.26 -6.46
CA ASP A 183 19.17 7.26 -6.98
C ASP A 183 20.28 6.63 -7.84
N GLU A 184 20.82 5.51 -7.40
CA GLU A 184 21.82 4.77 -8.19
C GLU A 184 21.21 4.30 -9.52
N ALA A 185 19.99 3.75 -9.49
CA ALA A 185 19.29 3.35 -10.71
C ALA A 185 19.06 4.54 -11.66
N ARG A 186 18.61 5.69 -11.15
CA ARG A 186 18.34 6.90 -11.94
C ARG A 186 19.56 7.46 -12.64
N THR A 187 20.75 7.26 -12.07
CA THR A 187 22.03 7.70 -12.67
C THR A 187 22.68 6.65 -13.57
N THR A 188 22.12 5.43 -13.62
CA THR A 188 22.64 4.33 -14.44
C THR A 188 22.21 4.51 -15.90
N VAL A 189 23.18 4.55 -16.82
CA VAL A 189 22.96 4.79 -18.26
C VAL A 189 22.45 3.54 -18.99
N ASP A 190 23.00 2.36 -18.64
CA ASP A 190 22.56 1.11 -19.25
C ASP A 190 21.14 0.74 -18.79
N ASP A 191 20.23 0.55 -19.76
CA ASP A 191 18.84 0.31 -19.51
C ASP A 191 18.58 -0.98 -18.72
N LYS A 192 19.32 -2.05 -19.00
CA LYS A 192 19.13 -3.34 -18.33
C LYS A 192 19.62 -3.28 -16.90
N GLU A 193 20.76 -2.63 -16.68
CA GLU A 193 21.31 -2.44 -15.36
C GLU A 193 20.41 -1.52 -14.52
N ARG A 194 19.87 -0.44 -15.11
CA ARG A 194 18.92 0.46 -14.45
C ARG A 194 17.67 -0.28 -14.01
N VAL A 195 17.06 -1.09 -14.90
CA VAL A 195 15.87 -1.89 -14.58
C VAL A 195 16.18 -2.88 -13.46
N ALA A 196 17.31 -3.57 -13.48
CA ALA A 196 17.68 -4.50 -12.42
C ALA A 196 17.79 -3.81 -11.05
N LYS A 197 18.40 -2.62 -10.98
CA LYS A 197 18.48 -1.82 -9.76
C LYS A 197 17.13 -1.33 -9.26
N MET A 198 16.23 -0.91 -10.17
CA MET A 198 14.85 -0.55 -9.82
C MET A 198 14.08 -1.75 -9.26
N GLN A 199 14.28 -2.96 -9.82
CA GLN A 199 13.67 -4.20 -9.31
C GLN A 199 14.20 -4.62 -7.93
N GLU A 200 15.39 -4.18 -7.55
CA GLU A 200 15.90 -4.38 -6.19
C GLU A 200 15.30 -3.39 -5.18
N ALA A 201 14.82 -2.24 -5.65
CA ALA A 201 14.15 -1.26 -4.82
C ALA A 201 12.66 -1.57 -4.65
N ASP A 202 11.99 -2.13 -5.69
CA ASP A 202 10.61 -2.59 -5.66
C ASP A 202 10.45 -3.84 -4.75
#